data_cc9dc67dcc8bd51403aa749fcbe2a35f
#
_entry.id   cc9dc67dcc8bd51403aa749fcbe2a35f
#
_cell.length_a   1.000
_cell.length_b   1.000
_cell.length_c   1.000
_cell.angle_alpha   90.00
_cell.angle_beta   90.00
_cell.angle_gamma   90.00
#
_symmetry.space_group_name_H-M   'P 1'
#
loop_
_entity.id
_entity.type
_entity.pdbx_description
1 polymer ?
#
loop_
_entity_poly.entity_id
_entity_poly.type
_entity_poly.pdbx_seq_one_letter_code
_entity_poly.pdbx_strand_id
1 'polypeptide(L)'
;MRSVLTFAATLGLLGGGFASAAPAVADDPVLHHVRYTVTADAPFWAHIYYRDTEPAIFSDYSHNPYIFSPRAETDLAPDKPWVFDAMLADPGLWAMVLVQSGEAPNLEPPGFNCELAVDGVVVKTDSGPKGALCSIRNW
;
A
#
# COMPACT_ATOMS: atom_id res chain seq x y z
N MET A 1 40.86 -74.70 35.21
CA MET A 1 40.52 -73.66 36.18
C MET A 1 41.16 -72.34 35.76
N ARG A 2 40.41 -71.48 35.35
CA ARG A 2 40.59 -70.00 35.43
C ARG A 2 39.56 -69.36 34.54
N SER A 3 38.55 -68.84 35.18
CA SER A 3 37.52 -68.03 34.52
C SER A 3 38.09 -66.64 34.20
N VAL A 4 37.98 -66.24 32.98
CA VAL A 4 38.28 -64.87 32.55
C VAL A 4 36.94 -64.18 32.28
N LEU A 5 36.54 -63.30 33.17
CA LEU A 5 35.41 -62.42 32.98
C LEU A 5 35.84 -61.29 32.03
N THR A 6 35.26 -61.27 30.87
CA THR A 6 35.38 -60.15 29.94
C THR A 6 34.26 -59.17 30.17
N PHE A 7 34.59 -58.01 30.74
CA PHE A 7 33.67 -56.87 30.82
C PHE A 7 33.62 -56.18 29.44
N ALA A 8 32.50 -56.27 28.79
CA ALA A 8 32.22 -55.43 27.61
C ALA A 8 31.61 -54.10 28.09
N ALA A 9 32.39 -53.05 27.95
CA ALA A 9 31.90 -51.67 28.17
C ALA A 9 31.21 -51.20 26.90
N THR A 10 29.90 -51.13 26.92
CA THR A 10 29.11 -50.45 25.87
C THR A 10 29.16 -48.95 26.11
N LEU A 11 29.96 -48.26 25.27
CA LEU A 11 29.88 -46.79 25.15
C LEU A 11 28.58 -46.42 24.41
N GLY A 12 27.59 -45.93 25.13
CA GLY A 12 26.42 -45.30 24.55
C GLY A 12 26.77 -43.92 23.99
N LEU A 13 26.86 -43.81 22.69
CA LEU A 13 26.90 -42.52 22.02
C LEU A 13 25.51 -41.90 22.09
N LEU A 14 25.34 -40.97 23.02
CA LEU A 14 24.24 -40.02 22.99
C LEU A 14 24.50 -39.06 21.83
N GLY A 15 23.97 -39.38 20.63
CA GLY A 15 23.89 -38.48 19.51
C GLY A 15 22.89 -37.35 19.83
N GLY A 16 23.38 -36.25 20.38
CA GLY A 16 22.60 -35.06 20.51
C GLY A 16 22.34 -34.49 19.11
N GLY A 17 21.18 -34.81 18.54
CA GLY A 17 20.71 -34.16 17.32
C GLY A 17 20.45 -32.71 17.62
N PHE A 18 21.32 -31.80 17.23
CA PHE A 18 21.02 -30.40 17.15
C PHE A 18 20.01 -30.24 16.00
N ALA A 19 18.73 -30.20 16.32
CA ALA A 19 17.74 -29.73 15.38
C ALA A 19 18.02 -28.23 15.16
N SER A 20 18.74 -27.90 14.09
CA SER A 20 18.83 -26.52 13.64
C SER A 20 17.43 -26.12 13.16
N ALA A 21 16.75 -25.32 13.99
CA ALA A 21 15.54 -24.64 13.54
C ALA A 21 15.93 -23.75 12.36
N ALA A 22 15.36 -24.01 11.17
CA ALA A 22 15.50 -23.09 10.06
C ALA A 22 15.00 -21.71 10.54
N PRO A 23 15.72 -20.60 10.23
CA PRO A 23 15.22 -19.28 10.57
C PRO A 23 13.84 -19.15 9.92
N ALA A 24 12.83 -18.74 10.72
CA ALA A 24 11.51 -18.44 10.20
C ALA A 24 11.69 -17.28 9.20
N VAL A 25 11.57 -17.57 7.90
CA VAL A 25 11.46 -16.54 6.87
C VAL A 25 10.11 -15.93 7.07
N ALA A 26 10.06 -14.64 7.48
CA ALA A 26 8.81 -13.90 7.49
C ALA A 26 8.29 -13.90 6.05
N ASP A 27 7.08 -14.41 5.83
CA ASP A 27 6.44 -14.34 4.52
C ASP A 27 6.31 -12.87 4.13
N ASP A 28 6.75 -12.53 2.91
CA ASP A 28 6.54 -11.20 2.36
C ASP A 28 5.03 -10.93 2.29
N PRO A 29 4.58 -9.71 2.62
CA PRO A 29 3.17 -9.38 2.53
C PRO A 29 2.67 -9.53 1.09
N VAL A 30 1.47 -10.05 0.92
CA VAL A 30 0.81 -10.09 -0.39
C VAL A 30 0.48 -8.65 -0.79
N LEU A 31 0.95 -8.23 -1.96
CA LEU A 31 0.67 -6.93 -2.51
C LEU A 31 -0.56 -6.96 -3.42
N HIS A 32 -1.39 -5.96 -3.28
CA HIS A 32 -2.56 -5.74 -4.13
C HIS A 32 -2.29 -4.61 -5.12
N HIS A 33 -2.70 -4.81 -6.37
CA HIS A 33 -2.63 -3.76 -7.37
C HIS A 33 -3.72 -2.72 -7.11
N VAL A 34 -3.30 -1.48 -6.94
CA VAL A 34 -4.19 -0.33 -6.74
C VAL A 34 -4.06 0.60 -7.93
N ARG A 35 -5.19 0.97 -8.53
CA ARG A 35 -5.24 1.96 -9.60
C ARG A 35 -6.09 3.14 -9.20
N TYR A 36 -5.51 4.31 -9.29
CA TYR A 36 -6.19 5.59 -9.15
C TYR A 36 -6.47 6.17 -10.51
N THR A 37 -7.69 6.62 -10.74
CA THR A 37 -8.08 7.36 -11.96
C THR A 37 -8.75 8.65 -11.56
N VAL A 38 -8.30 9.76 -12.11
CA VAL A 38 -8.82 11.10 -11.82
C VAL A 38 -9.12 11.80 -13.13
N THR A 39 -10.30 12.40 -13.22
CA THR A 39 -10.72 13.23 -14.36
C THR A 39 -11.31 14.54 -13.87
N ALA A 40 -11.41 15.51 -14.77
CA ALA A 40 -12.17 16.74 -14.57
C ALA A 40 -13.24 16.87 -15.65
N ASP A 41 -14.38 17.48 -15.30
CA ASP A 41 -15.48 17.69 -16.26
C ASP A 41 -15.18 18.81 -17.26
N ALA A 42 -14.23 19.68 -16.93
CA ALA A 42 -13.68 20.70 -17.80
C ALA A 42 -12.14 20.74 -17.68
N PRO A 43 -11.42 21.24 -18.70
CA PRO A 43 -9.97 21.35 -18.61
C PRO A 43 -9.54 22.18 -17.41
N PHE A 44 -8.65 21.63 -16.58
CA PHE A 44 -8.17 22.29 -15.39
C PHE A 44 -6.82 21.75 -14.94
N TRP A 45 -5.93 22.64 -14.48
CA TRP A 45 -4.69 22.28 -13.82
C TRP A 45 -4.97 21.92 -12.36
N ALA A 46 -4.79 20.66 -12.01
CA ALA A 46 -5.18 20.14 -10.69
C ALA A 46 -3.98 19.65 -9.89
N HIS A 47 -4.16 19.65 -8.57
CA HIS A 47 -3.27 19.01 -7.62
C HIS A 47 -3.87 17.66 -7.21
N ILE A 48 -3.07 16.61 -7.30
CA ILE A 48 -3.47 15.25 -6.95
C ILE A 48 -2.52 14.73 -5.89
N TYR A 49 -3.08 14.34 -4.75
CA TYR A 49 -2.35 13.66 -3.67
C TYR A 49 -2.75 12.20 -3.69
N TYR A 50 -1.78 11.32 -3.57
CA TYR A 50 -2.05 9.88 -3.69
C TYR A 50 -1.09 9.07 -2.84
N ARG A 51 -1.45 7.82 -2.57
CA ARG A 51 -0.62 6.88 -1.84
C ARG A 51 0.09 5.96 -2.82
N ASP A 52 1.40 6.07 -2.90
CA ASP A 52 2.24 5.20 -3.74
C ASP A 52 2.93 4.10 -2.92
N THR A 53 3.18 4.36 -1.64
CA THR A 53 3.81 3.44 -0.70
C THR A 53 3.10 3.45 0.65
N GLU A 54 3.17 2.33 1.36
CA GLU A 54 2.62 2.22 2.71
C GLU A 54 3.67 2.58 3.76
N PRO A 55 3.29 3.32 4.82
CA PRO A 55 4.10 3.40 6.02
C PRO A 55 4.12 2.06 6.74
N ALA A 56 5.25 1.72 7.38
CA ALA A 56 5.36 0.48 8.14
C ALA A 56 4.42 0.45 9.35
N ILE A 57 4.22 1.61 9.98
CA ILE A 57 3.30 1.81 11.11
C ILE A 57 2.62 3.18 10.98
N PHE A 58 1.49 3.35 11.65
CA PHE A 58 0.73 4.60 11.59
C PHE A 58 1.52 5.82 12.08
N SER A 59 2.41 5.67 13.05
CA SER A 59 3.23 6.78 13.55
C SER A 59 4.21 7.31 12.51
N ASP A 60 4.71 6.48 11.60
CA ASP A 60 5.54 6.94 10.48
C ASP A 60 4.75 7.90 9.59
N TYR A 61 3.51 7.54 9.28
CA TYR A 61 2.61 8.41 8.52
C TYR A 61 2.29 9.71 9.26
N SER A 62 1.93 9.64 10.54
CA SER A 62 1.52 10.80 11.32
C SER A 62 2.65 11.81 11.52
N HIS A 63 3.92 11.37 11.56
CA HIS A 63 5.08 12.23 11.67
C HIS A 63 5.58 12.77 10.31
N ASN A 64 5.34 12.03 9.24
CA ASN A 64 5.83 12.37 7.90
C ASN A 64 4.75 12.17 6.81
N PRO A 65 3.59 12.82 6.91
CA PRO A 65 2.48 12.56 5.98
C PRO A 65 2.85 12.87 4.52
N TYR A 66 3.74 13.81 4.27
CA TYR A 66 4.14 14.22 2.93
C TYR A 66 4.95 13.15 2.19
N ILE A 67 5.72 12.34 2.92
CA ILE A 67 6.50 11.25 2.32
C ILE A 67 5.55 10.18 1.75
N PHE A 68 4.43 9.93 2.43
CA PHE A 68 3.45 8.92 2.06
C PHE A 68 2.25 9.48 1.27
N SER A 69 2.28 10.76 0.93
CA SER A 69 1.24 11.42 0.13
C SER A 69 1.89 12.35 -0.89
N PRO A 70 2.60 11.79 -1.90
CA PRO A 70 3.17 12.59 -2.95
C PRO A 70 2.10 13.39 -3.68
N ARG A 71 2.52 14.52 -4.24
CA ARG A 71 1.68 15.41 -5.03
C ARG A 71 2.07 15.36 -6.49
N ALA A 72 1.10 15.12 -7.34
CA ALA A 72 1.20 15.35 -8.77
C ALA A 72 0.45 16.64 -9.14
N GLU A 73 0.98 17.36 -10.11
CA GLU A 73 0.32 18.51 -10.73
C GLU A 73 0.16 18.21 -12.20
N THR A 74 -1.06 18.29 -12.71
CA THR A 74 -1.34 17.90 -14.10
C THR A 74 -2.57 18.59 -14.65
N ASP A 75 -2.60 18.73 -15.96
CA ASP A 75 -3.79 19.12 -16.70
C ASP A 75 -4.75 17.94 -16.80
N LEU A 76 -5.96 18.14 -16.33
CA LEU A 76 -7.07 17.20 -16.45
C LEU A 76 -8.10 17.72 -17.46
N ALA A 77 -8.83 16.81 -18.07
CA ALA A 77 -9.98 17.07 -18.92
C ALA A 77 -10.85 15.81 -18.98
N PRO A 78 -12.08 15.88 -19.50
CA PRO A 78 -12.94 14.70 -19.66
C PRO A 78 -12.28 13.56 -20.45
N ASP A 79 -11.46 13.93 -21.45
CA ASP A 79 -10.73 13.00 -22.33
C ASP A 79 -9.25 12.81 -21.92
N LYS A 80 -8.82 13.43 -20.83
CA LYS A 80 -7.43 13.38 -20.35
C LYS A 80 -7.39 13.00 -18.87
N PRO A 81 -7.56 11.72 -18.55
CA PRO A 81 -7.46 11.24 -17.16
C PRO A 81 -6.01 11.19 -16.70
N TRP A 82 -5.80 11.37 -15.40
CA TRP A 82 -4.58 10.99 -14.73
C TRP A 82 -4.78 9.58 -14.13
N VAL A 83 -3.86 8.67 -14.42
CA VAL A 83 -3.89 7.29 -13.94
C VAL A 83 -2.58 6.95 -13.26
N PHE A 84 -2.64 6.36 -12.10
CA PHE A 84 -1.47 5.90 -11.36
C PHE A 84 -1.72 4.51 -10.79
N ASP A 85 -0.73 3.63 -10.95
CA ASP A 85 -0.75 2.27 -10.42
C ASP A 85 0.24 2.14 -9.27
N ALA A 86 -0.21 1.57 -8.16
CA ALA A 86 0.58 1.29 -6.97
C ALA A 86 0.40 -0.16 -6.53
N MET A 87 1.34 -0.66 -5.74
CA MET A 87 1.25 -1.97 -5.09
C MET A 87 1.24 -1.77 -3.58
N LEU A 88 0.14 -2.11 -2.93
CA LEU A 88 -0.07 -1.93 -1.50
C LEU A 88 -0.45 -3.25 -0.83
N ALA A 89 0.06 -3.48 0.39
CA ALA A 89 -0.27 -4.67 1.17
C ALA A 89 -1.66 -4.54 1.83
N ASP A 90 -2.03 -3.34 2.26
CA ASP A 90 -3.32 -3.06 2.90
C ASP A 90 -4.02 -1.84 2.25
N PRO A 91 -4.61 -2.01 1.06
CA PRO A 91 -5.32 -0.93 0.39
C PRO A 91 -6.50 -0.40 1.19
N GLY A 92 -7.16 -1.25 1.97
CA GLY A 92 -8.29 -0.85 2.82
C GLY A 92 -7.91 0.21 3.85
N LEU A 93 -6.68 0.17 4.31
CA LEU A 93 -6.14 1.12 5.29
C LEU A 93 -5.44 2.31 4.63
N TRP A 94 -4.75 2.09 3.50
CA TRP A 94 -3.81 3.08 2.98
C TRP A 94 -4.15 3.65 1.60
N ALA A 95 -4.88 2.93 0.73
CA ALA A 95 -5.20 3.43 -0.60
C ALA A 95 -6.00 4.74 -0.52
N MET A 96 -5.48 5.77 -1.19
CA MET A 96 -6.08 7.10 -1.16
C MET A 96 -5.64 7.91 -2.40
N VAL A 97 -6.60 8.58 -3.02
CA VAL A 97 -6.36 9.64 -3.99
C VAL A 97 -7.29 10.82 -3.72
N LEU A 98 -6.71 12.00 -3.66
CA LEU A 98 -7.41 13.26 -3.47
C LEU A 98 -7.04 14.20 -4.61
N VAL A 99 -8.04 14.71 -5.33
CA VAL A 99 -7.86 15.78 -6.30
C VAL A 99 -8.52 17.05 -5.80
N GLN A 100 -7.87 18.18 -6.04
CA GLN A 100 -8.42 19.48 -5.66
C GLN A 100 -7.98 20.58 -6.64
N SER A 101 -8.86 21.56 -6.81
CA SER A 101 -8.61 22.73 -7.64
C SER A 101 -7.73 23.79 -6.96
N GLY A 102 -7.58 23.72 -5.63
CA GLY A 102 -7.07 24.84 -4.85
C GLY A 102 -8.07 26.00 -4.75
N GLU A 103 -7.63 27.07 -4.12
CA GLU A 103 -8.41 28.30 -4.01
C GLU A 103 -8.24 29.14 -5.28
N ALA A 104 -9.27 29.22 -6.08
CA ALA A 104 -9.30 30.04 -7.30
C ALA A 104 -10.56 30.90 -7.31
N PRO A 105 -10.59 32.00 -6.54
CA PRO A 105 -11.72 32.92 -6.55
C PRO A 105 -11.93 33.47 -7.97
N ASN A 106 -13.16 33.57 -8.42
CA ASN A 106 -13.58 34.00 -9.76
C ASN A 106 -13.44 32.98 -10.89
N LEU A 107 -13.03 31.74 -10.60
CA LEU A 107 -13.12 30.64 -11.55
C LEU A 107 -14.27 29.72 -11.17
N GLU A 108 -15.02 29.28 -12.16
CA GLU A 108 -16.01 28.24 -11.93
C GLU A 108 -15.30 26.92 -11.58
N PRO A 109 -15.77 26.19 -10.56
CA PRO A 109 -15.24 24.90 -10.25
C PRO A 109 -15.36 23.95 -11.45
N PRO A 110 -14.30 23.23 -11.83
CA PRO A 110 -14.31 22.38 -13.03
C PRO A 110 -15.14 21.11 -12.86
N GLY A 111 -15.39 20.68 -11.62
CA GLY A 111 -15.91 19.34 -11.33
C GLY A 111 -14.85 18.28 -11.49
N PHE A 112 -14.66 17.46 -10.44
CA PHE A 112 -13.69 16.37 -10.44
C PHE A 112 -14.34 15.03 -10.17
N ASN A 113 -13.74 13.98 -10.71
CA ASN A 113 -14.14 12.61 -10.45
C ASN A 113 -12.91 11.80 -10.13
N CYS A 114 -13.01 10.91 -9.15
CA CYS A 114 -11.98 9.92 -8.88
C CYS A 114 -12.56 8.52 -8.83
N GLU A 115 -11.70 7.56 -9.12
CA GLU A 115 -11.99 6.13 -9.06
C GLU A 115 -10.80 5.42 -8.43
N LEU A 116 -11.08 4.54 -7.48
CA LEU A 116 -10.11 3.68 -6.82
C LEU A 116 -10.48 2.23 -7.12
N ALA A 117 -9.57 1.52 -7.79
CA ALA A 117 -9.70 0.10 -8.07
C ALA A 117 -8.63 -0.71 -7.33
N VAL A 118 -9.02 -1.85 -6.79
CA VAL A 118 -8.12 -2.83 -6.15
C VAL A 118 -8.25 -4.15 -6.88
N ASP A 119 -7.12 -4.68 -7.35
CA ASP A 119 -7.05 -5.94 -8.12
C ASP A 119 -8.06 -5.96 -9.30
N GLY A 120 -8.20 -4.84 -9.98
CA GLY A 120 -9.08 -4.66 -11.12
C GLY A 120 -10.56 -4.42 -10.78
N VAL A 121 -10.92 -4.33 -9.52
CA VAL A 121 -12.30 -4.08 -9.07
C VAL A 121 -12.41 -2.66 -8.51
N VAL A 122 -13.32 -1.86 -9.06
CA VAL A 122 -13.62 -0.53 -8.54
C VAL A 122 -14.29 -0.65 -7.18
N VAL A 123 -13.66 -0.11 -6.15
CA VAL A 123 -14.12 -0.18 -4.76
C VAL A 123 -14.60 1.16 -4.22
N LYS A 124 -14.18 2.28 -4.82
CA LYS A 124 -14.62 3.63 -4.47
C LYS A 124 -14.67 4.53 -5.69
N THR A 125 -15.67 5.37 -5.71
CA THR A 125 -15.81 6.51 -6.63
C THR A 125 -16.27 7.72 -5.85
N ASP A 126 -15.85 8.91 -6.27
CA ASP A 126 -16.32 10.17 -5.71
C ASP A 126 -16.30 11.26 -6.77
N SER A 127 -17.13 12.26 -6.58
CA SER A 127 -17.22 13.44 -7.45
C SER A 127 -17.52 14.68 -6.62
N GLY A 128 -17.00 15.80 -7.04
CA GLY A 128 -17.29 17.07 -6.41
C GLY A 128 -16.87 18.26 -7.27
N PRO A 129 -17.47 19.44 -7.04
CA PRO A 129 -17.19 20.61 -7.88
C PRO A 129 -15.76 21.12 -7.73
N LYS A 130 -15.18 21.08 -6.55
CA LYS A 130 -13.84 21.60 -6.23
C LYS A 130 -12.82 20.52 -5.91
N GLY A 131 -13.23 19.29 -5.77
CA GLY A 131 -12.38 18.17 -5.45
C GLY A 131 -13.15 16.87 -5.27
N ALA A 132 -12.41 15.77 -5.21
CA ALA A 132 -12.93 14.44 -4.97
C ALA A 132 -11.91 13.63 -4.17
N LEU A 133 -12.39 12.80 -3.26
CA LEU A 133 -11.58 11.92 -2.43
C LEU A 133 -12.05 10.48 -2.60
N CYS A 134 -11.17 9.62 -3.07
CA CYS A 134 -11.40 8.18 -3.11
C CYS A 134 -10.47 7.48 -2.12
N SER A 135 -11.06 6.86 -1.12
CA SER A 135 -10.37 6.13 -0.06
C SER A 135 -11.33 5.11 0.52
N ILE A 136 -10.86 3.92 0.85
CA ILE A 136 -11.67 2.91 1.53
C ILE A 136 -11.82 3.28 3.00
N ARG A 137 -10.73 3.71 3.62
CA ARG A 137 -10.73 4.24 4.98
C ARG A 137 -11.33 5.64 5.01
N ASN A 138 -12.10 5.92 6.04
CA ASN A 138 -12.52 7.30 6.34
C ASN A 138 -11.36 8.06 7.00
N TRP A 139 -11.00 9.13 6.41
CA TRP A 139 -9.94 10.02 6.90
C TRP A 139 -10.51 11.22 7.66
#